data_e0a08d2926d76651e086523df60bb094
#
_entry.id   e0a08d2926d76651e086523df60bb094
#
_cell.length_a   1.000
_cell.length_b   1.000
_cell.length_c   1.000
_cell.angle_alpha   90.00
_cell.angle_beta   90.00
_cell.angle_gamma   90.00
#
_symmetry.space_group_name_H-M   'P 1'
#
loop_
_entity.id
_entity.type
_entity.pdbx_description
1 polymer ?
#
loop_
_entity_poly.entity_id
_entity_poly.type
_entity_poly.pdbx_seq_one_letter_code
_entity_poly.pdbx_strand_id
1 'polypeptide(L)'
;MKRLLTCMAFGMAALATQAITPLWLRDVQISPDGSTIAFGYKGDIYTVDAKGGTAKQLTTQSSFEGNPIWSPDGKQIAFASNRDGNFDIYVVSAEGGSAKKLTKNSVSELPSAFTPDGKYVVFSANIQDPAQSAFFPSATMTELYKVPVAGGRTQQII
;
A
#
# COMPACT_ATOMS: atom_id res chain seq x y z
N MET A 1 10.83 64.64 36.45
CA MET A 1 9.88 63.81 35.66
C MET A 1 10.62 62.62 35.08
N LYS A 2 10.46 61.45 35.76
CA LYS A 2 11.10 60.19 35.32
C LYS A 2 10.04 59.37 34.56
N ARG A 3 10.30 59.11 33.26
CA ARG A 3 9.44 58.26 32.43
C ARG A 3 9.90 56.80 32.63
N LEU A 4 9.01 55.97 33.21
CA LEU A 4 9.20 54.53 33.25
C LEU A 4 8.84 53.96 31.85
N LEU A 5 9.77 53.32 31.17
CA LEU A 5 9.52 52.49 30.01
C LEU A 5 9.19 51.07 30.50
N THR A 6 7.92 50.66 30.32
CA THR A 6 7.48 49.27 30.57
C THR A 6 7.73 48.45 29.30
N CYS A 7 8.73 47.59 29.33
CA CYS A 7 8.93 46.57 28.27
C CYS A 7 7.91 45.44 28.48
N MET A 8 6.93 45.37 27.62
CA MET A 8 6.08 44.17 27.48
C MET A 8 6.88 43.08 26.73
N ALA A 9 7.28 42.07 27.47
CA ALA A 9 7.82 40.83 26.84
C ALA A 9 6.64 39.98 26.33
N PHE A 10 6.47 39.90 25.02
CA PHE A 10 5.57 38.94 24.39
C PHE A 10 6.21 37.55 24.48
N GLY A 11 5.73 36.74 25.41
CA GLY A 11 6.09 35.31 25.48
C GLY A 11 5.42 34.57 24.32
N MET A 12 6.19 34.15 23.30
CA MET A 12 5.76 33.17 22.33
C MET A 12 5.62 31.81 23.03
N ALA A 13 4.40 31.42 23.36
CA ALA A 13 4.10 30.06 23.76
C ALA A 13 4.27 29.16 22.52
N ALA A 14 5.33 28.37 22.50
CA ALA A 14 5.49 27.29 21.53
C ALA A 14 4.40 26.24 21.83
N LEU A 15 3.39 26.15 20.98
CA LEU A 15 2.44 25.06 21.00
C LEU A 15 3.22 23.79 20.61
N ALA A 16 3.57 22.98 21.58
CA ALA A 16 4.09 21.64 21.35
C ALA A 16 2.95 20.83 20.72
N THR A 17 3.01 20.64 19.42
CA THR A 17 2.16 19.66 18.73
C THR A 17 2.56 18.29 19.26
N GLN A 18 1.72 17.71 20.11
CA GLN A 18 1.90 16.31 20.49
C GLN A 18 1.73 15.45 19.24
N ALA A 19 2.80 14.77 18.85
CA ALA A 19 2.73 13.76 17.81
C ALA A 19 1.76 12.67 18.28
N ILE A 20 0.64 12.54 17.59
CA ILE A 20 -0.29 11.42 17.83
C ILE A 20 0.44 10.17 17.37
N THR A 21 0.73 9.25 18.29
CA THR A 21 1.27 7.94 17.94
C THR A 21 0.17 7.16 17.22
N PRO A 22 0.29 6.90 15.91
CA PRO A 22 -0.73 6.14 15.20
C PRO A 22 -0.70 4.70 15.69
N LEU A 23 -1.84 4.22 16.20
CA LEU A 23 -2.04 2.82 16.53
C LEU A 23 -2.48 2.08 15.26
N TRP A 24 -2.01 0.81 15.09
CA TRP A 24 -2.46 -0.08 14.01
C TRP A 24 -1.90 0.22 12.61
N LEU A 25 -0.66 0.70 12.52
CA LEU A 25 0.08 0.68 11.26
C LEU A 25 0.35 -0.77 10.84
N ARG A 26 0.14 -1.08 9.56
CA ARG A 26 0.34 -2.42 8.99
C ARG A 26 1.12 -2.34 7.68
N ASP A 27 1.75 -3.44 7.32
CA ASP A 27 2.31 -3.68 5.99
C ASP A 27 3.25 -2.56 5.53
N VAL A 28 4.18 -2.16 6.40
CA VAL A 28 5.11 -1.04 6.14
C VAL A 28 6.15 -1.42 5.10
N GLN A 29 6.29 -0.59 4.06
CA GLN A 29 7.24 -0.76 2.96
C GLN A 29 7.96 0.54 2.65
N ILE A 30 9.28 0.48 2.50
CA ILE A 30 10.08 1.62 2.07
C ILE A 30 10.24 1.64 0.55
N SER A 31 10.22 2.82 -0.06
CA SER A 31 10.48 3.00 -1.49
C SER A 31 11.89 2.55 -1.87
N PRO A 32 12.15 2.16 -3.14
CA PRO A 32 13.47 1.69 -3.57
C PRO A 32 14.61 2.69 -3.35
N ASP A 33 14.32 3.99 -3.38
CA ASP A 33 15.28 5.07 -3.12
C ASP A 33 15.44 5.41 -1.62
N GLY A 34 14.64 4.76 -0.75
CA GLY A 34 14.67 4.98 0.69
C GLY A 34 14.00 6.28 1.16
N SER A 35 13.37 7.05 0.28
CA SER A 35 12.84 8.38 0.61
C SER A 35 11.44 8.38 1.20
N THR A 36 10.62 7.39 0.85
CA THR A 36 9.17 7.37 1.18
C THR A 36 8.77 6.03 1.77
N ILE A 37 7.92 6.05 2.78
CA ILE A 37 7.34 4.87 3.41
C ILE A 37 5.88 4.76 3.02
N ALA A 38 5.45 3.61 2.50
CA ALA A 38 4.06 3.25 2.29
C ALA A 38 3.59 2.32 3.42
N PHE A 39 2.35 2.47 3.87
CA PHE A 39 1.78 1.64 4.94
C PHE A 39 0.26 1.61 4.89
N GLY A 40 -0.32 0.57 5.47
CA GLY A 40 -1.77 0.46 5.71
C GLY A 40 -2.16 1.13 7.03
N TYR A 41 -3.22 1.93 7.02
CA TYR A 41 -3.82 2.51 8.22
C TYR A 41 -5.32 2.69 8.06
N LYS A 42 -6.11 2.14 9.01
CA LYS A 42 -7.58 2.21 9.00
C LYS A 42 -8.27 1.74 7.72
N GLY A 43 -7.64 0.80 7.01
CA GLY A 43 -8.21 0.24 5.78
C GLY A 43 -7.79 0.94 4.50
N ASP A 44 -6.95 1.98 4.56
CA ASP A 44 -6.41 2.70 3.42
C ASP A 44 -4.88 2.62 3.36
N ILE A 45 -4.33 2.90 2.19
CA ILE A 45 -2.89 3.04 1.98
C ILE A 45 -2.49 4.51 2.14
N TYR A 46 -1.41 4.72 2.88
CA TYR A 46 -0.80 6.02 3.14
C TYR A 46 0.66 6.02 2.73
N THR A 47 1.19 7.19 2.46
CA THR A 47 2.63 7.43 2.27
C THR A 47 3.11 8.56 3.19
N VAL A 48 4.37 8.49 3.61
CA VAL A 48 5.03 9.52 4.41
C VAL A 48 6.51 9.58 4.06
N ASP A 49 7.13 10.75 4.14
CA ASP A 49 8.59 10.90 4.00
C ASP A 49 9.32 10.03 5.05
N ALA A 50 10.39 9.34 4.67
CA ALA A 50 11.16 8.48 5.57
C ALA A 50 11.79 9.26 6.75
N LYS A 51 11.94 10.57 6.63
CA LYS A 51 12.39 11.47 7.70
C LYS A 51 11.26 11.87 8.65
N GLY A 52 10.03 11.44 8.38
CA GLY A 52 8.82 11.79 9.12
C GLY A 52 8.08 12.97 8.52
N GLY A 53 7.00 13.38 9.17
CA GLY A 53 6.14 14.47 8.69
C GLY A 53 4.68 14.06 8.63
N THR A 54 3.90 14.73 7.80
CA THR A 54 2.47 14.45 7.62
C THR A 54 2.28 13.33 6.60
N ALA A 55 1.59 12.27 7.00
CA ALA A 55 1.21 11.21 6.08
C ALA A 55 0.15 11.67 5.08
N LYS A 56 0.32 11.29 3.83
CA LYS A 56 -0.63 11.52 2.73
C LYS A 56 -1.44 10.25 2.51
N GLN A 57 -2.75 10.35 2.56
CA GLN A 57 -3.65 9.26 2.19
C GLN A 57 -3.60 9.06 0.67
N LEU A 58 -3.31 7.85 0.23
CA LEU A 58 -3.15 7.51 -1.18
C LEU A 58 -4.43 6.92 -1.76
N THR A 59 -5.19 6.18 -0.96
CA THR A 59 -6.46 5.56 -1.33
C THR A 59 -7.57 6.03 -0.40
N THR A 60 -8.83 6.05 -0.90
CA THR A 60 -9.99 6.62 -0.18
C THR A 60 -11.26 5.80 -0.38
N GLN A 61 -11.14 4.53 -0.71
CA GLN A 61 -12.31 3.68 -0.92
C GLN A 61 -12.90 3.19 0.41
N SER A 62 -14.21 2.93 0.45
CA SER A 62 -14.89 2.37 1.62
C SER A 62 -14.60 0.87 1.85
N SER A 63 -13.55 0.34 1.26
CA SER A 63 -13.08 -1.03 1.33
C SER A 63 -11.86 -1.14 2.23
N PHE A 64 -11.42 -2.36 2.52
CA PHE A 64 -10.14 -2.58 3.16
C PHE A 64 -9.05 -2.73 2.11
N GLU A 65 -7.96 -1.98 2.29
CA GLU A 65 -6.78 -1.96 1.44
C GLU A 65 -5.52 -2.20 2.27
N GLY A 66 -4.63 -3.06 1.79
CA GLY A 66 -3.44 -3.45 2.53
C GLY A 66 -2.36 -4.04 1.62
N ASN A 67 -1.27 -4.51 2.24
CA ASN A 67 -0.13 -5.12 1.56
C ASN A 67 0.45 -4.22 0.43
N PRO A 68 0.74 -2.92 0.67
CA PRO A 68 1.36 -2.09 -0.35
C PRO A 68 2.76 -2.60 -0.68
N ILE A 69 3.10 -2.63 -1.96
CA ILE A 69 4.45 -2.93 -2.45
C ILE A 69 4.86 -1.89 -3.51
N TRP A 70 6.11 -1.48 -3.49
CA TRP A 70 6.64 -0.51 -4.42
C TRP A 70 7.10 -1.14 -5.73
N SER A 71 6.84 -0.45 -6.85
CA SER A 71 7.52 -0.76 -8.11
C SER A 71 9.02 -0.43 -8.01
N PRO A 72 9.90 -1.11 -8.78
CA PRO A 72 11.35 -0.89 -8.73
C PRO A 72 11.79 0.55 -9.04
N ASP A 73 11.01 1.27 -9.83
CA ASP A 73 11.26 2.68 -10.17
C ASP A 73 10.65 3.68 -9.16
N GLY A 74 9.98 3.18 -8.11
CA GLY A 74 9.34 4.00 -7.08
C GLY A 74 8.11 4.80 -7.55
N LYS A 75 7.62 4.58 -8.77
CA LYS A 75 6.52 5.39 -9.33
C LYS A 75 5.14 4.82 -9.08
N GLN A 76 5.03 3.56 -8.72
CA GLN A 76 3.77 2.87 -8.51
C GLN A 76 3.79 2.08 -7.20
N ILE A 77 2.59 1.90 -6.65
CA ILE A 77 2.33 1.02 -5.51
C ILE A 77 1.25 0.04 -5.91
N ALA A 78 1.54 -1.26 -5.82
CA ALA A 78 0.51 -2.29 -5.90
C ALA A 78 0.05 -2.66 -4.50
N PHE A 79 -1.23 -3.00 -4.36
CA PHE A 79 -1.86 -3.31 -3.07
C PHE A 79 -3.04 -4.25 -3.25
N ALA A 80 -3.46 -4.92 -2.19
CA ALA A 80 -4.67 -5.72 -2.14
C ALA A 80 -5.87 -4.85 -1.72
N SER A 81 -7.02 -5.05 -2.36
CA SER A 81 -8.29 -4.39 -2.00
C SER A 81 -9.47 -5.34 -2.14
N ASN A 82 -10.37 -5.33 -1.16
CA ASN A 82 -11.58 -6.16 -1.17
C ASN A 82 -12.83 -5.42 -1.68
N ARG A 83 -12.64 -4.32 -2.43
CA ARG A 83 -13.75 -3.47 -2.93
C ARG A 83 -14.76 -4.19 -3.81
N ASP A 84 -14.38 -5.30 -4.43
CA ASP A 84 -15.24 -6.12 -5.30
C ASP A 84 -15.60 -7.48 -4.67
N GLY A 85 -15.45 -7.60 -3.33
CA GLY A 85 -15.88 -8.77 -2.54
C GLY A 85 -14.72 -9.55 -1.93
N ASN A 86 -13.81 -10.09 -2.74
CA ASN A 86 -12.55 -10.70 -2.30
C ASN A 86 -11.36 -9.75 -2.53
N PHE A 87 -10.21 -10.12 -2.00
CA PHE A 87 -9.00 -9.33 -2.25
C PHE A 87 -8.48 -9.55 -3.67
N ASP A 88 -8.51 -8.49 -4.45
CA ASP A 88 -7.89 -8.39 -5.77
C ASP A 88 -6.67 -7.44 -5.71
N ILE A 89 -5.79 -7.55 -6.69
CA ILE A 89 -4.61 -6.69 -6.81
C ILE A 89 -4.94 -5.45 -7.62
N TYR A 90 -4.59 -4.31 -7.06
CA TYR A 90 -4.69 -2.99 -7.69
C TYR A 90 -3.32 -2.34 -7.76
N VAL A 91 -3.16 -1.41 -8.68
CA VAL A 91 -1.98 -0.55 -8.79
C VAL A 91 -2.41 0.91 -8.87
N VAL A 92 -1.68 1.78 -8.18
CA VAL A 92 -1.89 3.23 -8.18
C VAL A 92 -0.55 3.95 -8.36
N SER A 93 -0.55 5.16 -8.90
CA SER A 93 0.63 6.02 -8.90
C SER A 93 1.06 6.33 -7.45
N ALA A 94 2.36 6.40 -7.18
CA ALA A 94 2.89 6.86 -5.89
C ALA A 94 2.44 8.30 -5.55
N GLU A 95 2.11 9.09 -6.57
CA GLU A 95 1.53 10.44 -6.43
C GLU A 95 0.03 10.43 -6.11
N GLY A 96 -0.63 9.27 -6.16
CA GLY A 96 -2.07 9.11 -5.98
C GLY A 96 -2.84 9.12 -7.30
N GLY A 97 -4.16 9.16 -7.19
CA GLY A 97 -5.07 9.10 -8.35
C GLY A 97 -5.90 7.83 -8.36
N SER A 98 -6.48 7.51 -9.51
CA SER A 98 -7.33 6.33 -9.66
C SER A 98 -6.52 5.05 -9.69
N ALA A 99 -6.85 4.10 -8.83
CA ALA A 99 -6.25 2.79 -8.83
C ALA A 99 -6.81 1.94 -9.98
N LYS A 100 -5.93 1.20 -10.65
CA LYS A 100 -6.25 0.25 -11.71
C LYS A 100 -6.30 -1.16 -11.15
N LYS A 101 -7.39 -1.89 -11.39
CA LYS A 101 -7.51 -3.32 -11.07
C LYS A 101 -6.65 -4.16 -12.01
N LEU A 102 -5.83 -5.04 -11.47
CA LEU A 102 -4.98 -5.96 -12.24
C LEU A 102 -5.56 -7.37 -12.34
N THR A 103 -6.16 -7.87 -11.26
CA THR A 103 -6.68 -9.25 -11.18
C THR A 103 -8.20 -9.28 -11.02
N LYS A 104 -8.83 -10.41 -11.32
CA LYS A 104 -10.30 -10.59 -11.30
C LYS A 104 -10.69 -12.04 -10.97
N ASN A 105 -9.92 -12.72 -10.14
CA ASN A 105 -10.25 -14.10 -9.77
C ASN A 105 -11.26 -14.12 -8.61
N SER A 106 -11.89 -15.25 -8.40
CA SER A 106 -12.87 -15.44 -7.31
C SER A 106 -12.22 -15.73 -5.95
N VAL A 107 -10.89 -15.84 -5.91
CA VAL A 107 -10.10 -16.09 -4.71
C VAL A 107 -9.32 -14.84 -4.31
N SER A 108 -8.95 -14.77 -3.02
CA SER A 108 -8.15 -13.66 -2.53
C SER A 108 -6.71 -13.75 -3.05
N GLU A 109 -6.20 -12.62 -3.48
CA GLU A 109 -4.87 -12.45 -4.06
C GLU A 109 -4.11 -11.38 -3.30
N LEU A 110 -2.91 -11.71 -2.85
CA LEU A 110 -2.07 -10.78 -2.09
C LEU A 110 -0.76 -10.51 -2.86
N PRO A 111 -0.47 -9.25 -3.17
CA PRO A 111 0.75 -8.90 -3.87
C PRO A 111 1.98 -9.17 -3.00
N SER A 112 3.03 -9.74 -3.59
CA SER A 112 4.28 -10.09 -2.91
C SER A 112 5.43 -9.21 -3.36
N ALA A 113 5.59 -9.00 -4.68
CA ALA A 113 6.65 -8.19 -5.23
C ALA A 113 6.33 -7.74 -6.67
N PHE A 114 6.97 -6.67 -7.14
CA PHE A 114 7.13 -6.44 -8.57
C PHE A 114 8.31 -7.25 -9.10
N THR A 115 8.26 -7.63 -10.38
CA THR A 115 9.46 -8.13 -11.06
C THR A 115 10.51 -7.01 -11.17
N PRO A 116 11.82 -7.33 -11.23
CA PRO A 116 12.88 -6.32 -11.28
C PRO A 116 12.76 -5.33 -12.46
N ASP A 117 12.13 -5.76 -13.57
CA ASP A 117 11.86 -4.90 -14.72
C ASP A 117 10.57 -4.07 -14.58
N GLY A 118 9.84 -4.20 -13.46
CA GLY A 118 8.61 -3.48 -13.17
C GLY A 118 7.40 -3.89 -14.02
N LYS A 119 7.51 -4.92 -14.86
CA LYS A 119 6.45 -5.26 -15.82
C LYS A 119 5.34 -6.11 -15.21
N TYR A 120 5.62 -6.85 -14.15
CA TYR A 120 4.65 -7.75 -13.51
C TYR A 120 4.59 -7.53 -12.01
N VAL A 121 3.43 -7.79 -11.44
CA VAL A 121 3.24 -8.02 -10.01
C VAL A 121 3.19 -9.52 -9.78
N VAL A 122 4.06 -10.02 -8.89
CA VAL A 122 4.06 -11.39 -8.41
C VAL A 122 3.18 -11.47 -7.17
N PHE A 123 2.37 -12.51 -7.06
CA PHE A 123 1.43 -12.68 -5.97
C PHE A 123 1.17 -14.16 -5.66
N SER A 124 0.64 -14.41 -4.49
CA SER A 124 0.20 -15.74 -4.07
C SER A 124 -1.33 -15.82 -4.09
N ALA A 125 -1.86 -16.95 -4.55
CA ALA A 125 -3.30 -17.23 -4.57
C ALA A 125 -3.58 -18.73 -4.60
N ASN A 126 -4.78 -19.11 -4.17
CA ASN A 126 -5.30 -20.47 -4.31
C ASN A 126 -6.26 -20.51 -5.51
N ILE A 127 -5.74 -20.26 -6.70
CA ILE A 127 -6.55 -20.36 -7.93
C ILE A 127 -6.70 -21.84 -8.22
N GLN A 128 -7.91 -22.36 -8.08
CA GLN A 128 -8.17 -23.78 -8.24
C GLN A 128 -7.92 -24.24 -9.68
N ASP A 129 -7.06 -25.23 -9.81
CA ASP A 129 -7.04 -26.08 -11.00
C ASP A 129 -8.40 -26.79 -11.18
N PRO A 130 -8.77 -27.16 -12.40
CA PRO A 130 -9.96 -27.99 -12.62
C PRO A 130 -9.94 -29.20 -11.68
N ALA A 131 -11.09 -29.54 -11.10
CA ALA A 131 -11.21 -30.62 -10.11
C ALA A 131 -10.59 -31.98 -10.50
N GLN A 132 -10.35 -32.16 -11.81
CA GLN A 132 -9.72 -33.36 -12.37
C GLN A 132 -8.19 -33.41 -12.22
N SER A 133 -7.54 -32.26 -11.96
CA SER A 133 -6.08 -32.15 -11.74
C SER A 133 -5.71 -32.01 -10.26
N ALA A 134 -6.67 -31.89 -9.37
CA ALA A 134 -6.44 -31.75 -7.94
C ALA A 134 -6.03 -33.08 -7.27
N PHE A 135 -4.74 -33.34 -7.18
CA PHE A 135 -4.21 -34.46 -6.37
C PHE A 135 -4.28 -34.19 -4.86
N PHE A 136 -4.52 -32.95 -4.44
CA PHE A 136 -4.60 -32.53 -3.05
C PHE A 136 -5.89 -31.75 -2.78
N PRO A 137 -6.41 -31.73 -1.53
CA PRO A 137 -7.55 -30.91 -1.20
C PRO A 137 -7.28 -29.45 -1.58
N SER A 138 -8.11 -28.92 -2.48
CA SER A 138 -8.11 -27.51 -2.86
C SER A 138 -8.26 -26.66 -1.60
N ALA A 139 -7.37 -25.73 -1.34
CA ALA A 139 -7.33 -24.76 -0.26
C ALA A 139 -6.13 -24.85 0.69
N THR A 140 -5.26 -25.86 0.53
CA THR A 140 -4.10 -26.03 1.43
C THR A 140 -2.78 -25.51 0.86
N MET A 141 -2.71 -25.26 -0.45
CA MET A 141 -1.48 -24.80 -1.10
C MET A 141 -1.73 -23.50 -1.87
N THR A 142 -0.93 -22.51 -1.53
CA THR A 142 -0.88 -21.24 -2.25
C THR A 142 0.15 -21.37 -3.36
N GLU A 143 -0.26 -21.12 -4.59
CA GLU A 143 0.59 -21.11 -5.77
C GLU A 143 1.08 -19.71 -6.08
N LEU A 144 2.14 -19.61 -6.86
CA LEU A 144 2.76 -18.35 -7.24
C LEU A 144 2.35 -17.95 -8.66
N TYR A 145 1.84 -16.74 -8.78
CA TYR A 145 1.37 -16.17 -10.04
C TYR A 145 2.03 -14.83 -10.31
N LYS A 146 1.93 -14.37 -11.56
CA LYS A 146 2.26 -13.00 -11.96
C LYS A 146 1.17 -12.43 -12.86
N VAL A 147 0.94 -11.12 -12.76
CA VAL A 147 0.01 -10.38 -13.62
C VAL A 147 0.72 -9.17 -14.22
N PRO A 148 0.52 -8.86 -15.52
CA PRO A 148 1.14 -7.68 -16.12
C PRO A 148 0.58 -6.38 -15.49
N VAL A 149 1.44 -5.42 -15.16
CA VAL A 149 1.05 -4.09 -14.68
C VAL A 149 0.25 -3.33 -15.75
N ALA A 150 0.56 -3.56 -17.01
CA ALA A 150 -0.22 -3.03 -18.14
C ALA A 150 -1.65 -3.59 -18.19
N GLY A 151 -1.95 -4.67 -17.47
CA GLY A 151 -3.16 -5.46 -17.53
C GLY A 151 -3.01 -6.65 -18.44
N GLY A 152 -3.86 -7.66 -18.27
CA GLY A 152 -3.80 -8.88 -19.07
C GLY A 152 -4.08 -10.12 -18.23
N ARG A 153 -3.72 -11.29 -18.78
CA ARG A 153 -3.95 -12.57 -18.08
C ARG A 153 -2.92 -12.82 -17.01
N THR A 154 -3.39 -13.33 -15.88
CA THR A 154 -2.57 -13.95 -14.84
C THR A 154 -1.85 -15.19 -15.41
N GLN A 155 -0.60 -15.39 -15.02
CA GLN A 155 0.24 -16.50 -15.40
C GLN A 155 0.76 -17.18 -14.14
N GLN A 156 0.59 -18.49 -14.05
CA GLN A 156 1.19 -19.29 -13.00
C GLN A 156 2.71 -19.38 -13.21
N ILE A 157 3.47 -19.32 -12.13
CA ILE A 157 4.93 -19.45 -12.15
C ILE A 157 5.33 -20.85 -11.71
N ILE A 158 4.78 -21.32 -10.60
CA ILE A 158 4.93 -22.64 -9.97
C ILE A 158 3.70 -22.96 -9.15
#